data_e84dda4f659dc232b7fad4757c774330
#
_entry.id   e84dda4f659dc232b7fad4757c774330
#
_cell.length_a   1.000
_cell.length_b   1.000
_cell.length_c   1.000
_cell.angle_alpha   90.00
_cell.angle_beta   90.00
_cell.angle_gamma   90.00
#
_symmetry.space_group_name_H-M   'P 1'
#
loop_
_entity.id
_entity.type
_entity.pdbx_description
1 polymer ?
#
loop_
_entity_poly.entity_id
_entity_poly.type
_entity_poly.pdbx_seq_one_letter_code
_entity_poly.pdbx_strand_id
1 'polypeptide(L)'
;MNLRPAQAADASSLAALSIEVWLGTYIRNGVNGFFADYALTQFTPERYRAWLDDPDEHVIVSLNADGIDGFARVSSGKMAPLDPRSTVELSTLYVQPRHHGKGIGRALLEASLCHARTTGSPSIWLTTNAENMQAIGFYRSQGFERIGTTQFRIGDQSYPNDAFRYSF
;
A
#
# COMPACT_ATOMS: atom_id res chain seq x y z
N MET A 1 -17.61 -1.96 -9.81
CA MET A 1 -16.18 -1.79 -9.49
C MET A 1 -15.41 -2.64 -10.47
N ASN A 2 -14.45 -2.08 -11.15
CA ASN A 2 -13.66 -2.79 -12.16
C ASN A 2 -12.21 -2.92 -11.66
N LEU A 3 -11.82 -4.14 -11.28
CA LEU A 3 -10.45 -4.46 -10.87
C LEU A 3 -9.73 -5.22 -12.00
N ARG A 4 -8.46 -4.89 -12.23
CA ARG A 4 -7.57 -5.63 -13.13
C ARG A 4 -6.12 -5.59 -12.65
N PRO A 5 -5.25 -6.50 -13.10
CA PRO A 5 -3.81 -6.32 -12.97
C PRO A 5 -3.37 -4.99 -13.61
N ALA A 6 -2.40 -4.34 -12.99
CA ALA A 6 -1.80 -3.13 -13.54
C ALA A 6 -0.94 -3.46 -14.77
N GLN A 7 -0.77 -2.49 -15.65
CA GLN A 7 0.01 -2.57 -16.89
C GLN A 7 1.09 -1.49 -16.91
N ALA A 8 2.12 -1.65 -17.72
CA ALA A 8 3.21 -0.67 -17.84
C ALA A 8 2.71 0.76 -18.14
N ALA A 9 1.61 0.89 -18.89
CA ALA A 9 0.97 2.17 -19.20
C ALA A 9 0.38 2.88 -17.96
N ASP A 10 0.11 2.15 -16.87
CA ASP A 10 -0.47 2.70 -15.64
C ASP A 10 0.57 3.39 -14.75
N ALA A 11 1.86 3.23 -15.00
CA ALA A 11 2.94 3.66 -14.12
C ALA A 11 2.86 5.13 -13.70
N SER A 12 2.55 6.03 -14.62
CA SER A 12 2.39 7.46 -14.32
C SER A 12 1.18 7.76 -13.45
N SER A 13 0.06 7.08 -13.70
CA SER A 13 -1.16 7.22 -12.89
C SER A 13 -0.95 6.69 -11.46
N LEU A 14 -0.25 5.56 -11.32
CA LEU A 14 0.11 4.98 -10.01
C LEU A 14 1.03 5.92 -9.22
N ALA A 15 2.04 6.51 -9.88
CA ALA A 15 2.94 7.48 -9.25
C ALA A 15 2.18 8.73 -8.77
N ALA A 16 1.34 9.31 -9.62
CA ALA A 16 0.55 10.51 -9.28
C ALA A 16 -0.44 10.24 -8.14
N LEU A 17 -1.17 9.11 -8.18
CA LEU A 17 -2.10 8.71 -7.12
C LEU A 17 -1.35 8.51 -5.79
N SER A 18 -0.16 7.92 -5.83
CA SER A 18 0.65 7.71 -4.63
C SER A 18 1.11 9.02 -3.99
N ILE A 19 1.49 10.00 -4.79
CA ILE A 19 1.82 11.34 -4.28
C ILE A 19 0.60 11.95 -3.58
N GLU A 20 -0.60 11.90 -4.20
CA GLU A 20 -1.83 12.44 -3.61
C GLU A 20 -2.12 11.80 -2.25
N VAL A 21 -2.11 10.48 -2.18
CA VAL A 21 -2.46 9.74 -0.95
C VAL A 21 -1.40 9.91 0.13
N TRP A 22 -0.11 9.81 -0.24
CA TRP A 22 1.00 9.88 0.70
C TRP A 22 1.13 11.29 1.32
N LEU A 23 1.04 12.34 0.50
CA LEU A 23 1.06 13.72 0.98
C LEU A 23 -0.13 13.98 1.92
N GLY A 24 -1.31 13.49 1.61
CA GLY A 24 -2.49 13.61 2.48
C GLY A 24 -2.33 12.92 3.84
N THR A 25 -1.46 11.89 3.93
CA THR A 25 -1.17 11.20 5.18
C THR A 25 -0.17 11.95 6.06
N TYR A 26 0.89 12.52 5.47
CA TYR A 26 2.01 13.10 6.21
C TYR A 26 1.99 14.63 6.26
N ILE A 27 1.32 15.31 5.34
CA ILE A 27 1.29 16.78 5.24
C ILE A 27 -0.10 17.29 5.61
N ARG A 28 -0.27 17.70 6.88
CA ARG A 28 -1.57 18.15 7.39
C ARG A 28 -1.73 19.68 7.43
N ASN A 29 -0.61 20.40 7.57
CA ASN A 29 -0.62 21.86 7.82
C ASN A 29 0.09 22.67 6.74
N GLY A 30 0.48 22.06 5.63
CA GLY A 30 1.18 22.69 4.53
C GLY A 30 2.32 21.85 4.00
N VAL A 31 2.65 22.01 2.72
CA VAL A 31 3.72 21.24 2.07
C VAL A 31 5.07 21.85 2.43
N ASN A 32 5.95 21.06 3.01
CA ASN A 32 7.35 21.43 3.23
C ASN A 32 8.28 20.66 2.28
N GLY A 33 9.49 21.19 2.06
CA GLY A 33 10.45 20.62 1.11
C GLY A 33 10.86 19.20 1.46
N PHE A 34 11.03 18.88 2.74
CA PHE A 34 11.46 17.55 3.21
C PHE A 34 10.54 16.42 2.72
N PHE A 35 9.23 16.56 2.96
CA PHE A 35 8.26 15.57 2.49
C PHE A 35 8.00 15.65 0.98
N ALA A 36 8.06 16.86 0.39
CA ALA A 36 7.90 17.02 -1.05
C ALA A 36 9.03 16.32 -1.82
N ASP A 37 10.28 16.54 -1.42
CA ASP A 37 11.44 15.91 -2.05
C ASP A 37 11.39 14.39 -1.93
N TYR A 38 11.00 13.88 -0.76
CA TYR A 38 10.78 12.45 -0.58
C TYR A 38 9.73 11.92 -1.57
N ALA A 39 8.54 12.52 -1.61
CA ALA A 39 7.45 12.06 -2.45
C ALA A 39 7.82 12.08 -3.95
N LEU A 40 8.44 13.17 -4.42
CA LEU A 40 8.87 13.33 -5.81
C LEU A 40 9.99 12.37 -6.20
N THR A 41 10.82 11.94 -5.23
CA THR A 41 11.92 11.00 -5.46
C THR A 41 11.44 9.55 -5.40
N GLN A 42 10.47 9.25 -4.55
CA GLN A 42 9.98 7.88 -4.34
C GLN A 42 8.90 7.48 -5.32
N PHE A 43 7.98 8.38 -5.66
CA PHE A 43 6.82 8.06 -6.50
C PHE A 43 7.06 8.53 -7.94
N THR A 44 7.93 7.80 -8.66
CA THR A 44 8.25 8.10 -10.06
C THR A 44 7.72 7.02 -11.00
N PRO A 45 7.33 7.36 -12.24
CA PRO A 45 6.88 6.39 -13.22
C PRO A 45 7.90 5.26 -13.47
N GLU A 46 9.20 5.58 -13.42
CA GLU A 46 10.30 4.62 -13.61
C GLU A 46 10.29 3.54 -12.53
N ARG A 47 10.09 3.93 -11.26
CA ARG A 47 10.00 2.98 -10.14
C ARG A 47 8.77 2.09 -10.28
N TYR A 48 7.63 2.65 -10.68
CA TYR A 48 6.42 1.85 -10.89
C TYR A 48 6.56 0.89 -12.05
N ARG A 49 7.22 1.26 -13.16
CA ARG A 49 7.55 0.32 -14.25
C ARG A 49 8.41 -0.81 -13.74
N ALA A 50 9.45 -0.52 -12.96
CA ALA A 50 10.32 -1.55 -12.39
C ALA A 50 9.53 -2.54 -11.52
N TRP A 51 8.57 -2.08 -10.70
CA TRP A 51 7.70 -2.99 -9.94
C TRP A 51 6.77 -3.80 -10.83
N LEU A 52 6.23 -3.21 -11.91
CA LEU A 52 5.34 -3.92 -12.83
C LEU A 52 6.06 -4.99 -13.66
N ASP A 53 7.38 -4.86 -13.83
CA ASP A 53 8.24 -5.82 -14.51
C ASP A 53 8.83 -6.89 -13.56
N ASP A 54 8.70 -6.70 -12.23
CA ASP A 54 9.23 -7.62 -11.21
C ASP A 54 8.23 -8.75 -10.94
N PRO A 55 8.63 -10.04 -11.13
CA PRO A 55 7.76 -11.18 -10.90
C PRO A 55 7.34 -11.37 -9.42
N ASP A 56 8.08 -10.80 -8.48
CA ASP A 56 7.75 -10.83 -7.05
C ASP A 56 6.74 -9.76 -6.63
N GLU A 57 6.38 -8.87 -7.55
CA GLU A 57 5.43 -7.78 -7.31
C GLU A 57 4.11 -8.01 -8.06
N HIS A 58 3.01 -7.94 -7.35
CA HIS A 58 1.67 -8.05 -7.95
C HIS A 58 0.87 -6.77 -7.67
N VAL A 59 0.56 -6.03 -8.73
CA VAL A 59 -0.17 -4.75 -8.63
C VAL A 59 -1.55 -4.89 -9.24
N ILE A 60 -2.57 -4.52 -8.46
CA ILE A 60 -3.99 -4.53 -8.87
C ILE A 60 -4.51 -3.10 -8.83
N VAL A 61 -5.17 -2.66 -9.89
CA VAL A 61 -5.80 -1.35 -9.98
C VAL A 61 -7.32 -1.45 -9.92
N SER A 62 -7.94 -0.44 -9.32
CA SER A 62 -9.37 -0.16 -9.40
C SER A 62 -9.60 1.00 -10.38
N LEU A 63 -10.59 0.84 -11.22
CA LEU A 63 -10.92 1.78 -12.30
C LEU A 63 -12.34 2.30 -12.15
N ASN A 64 -12.51 3.59 -12.37
CA ASN A 64 -13.78 4.24 -12.67
C ASN A 64 -13.82 4.70 -14.15
N ALA A 65 -14.80 5.56 -14.52
CA ALA A 65 -14.95 6.03 -15.89
C ALA A 65 -13.79 6.94 -16.34
N ASP A 66 -13.10 7.60 -15.42
CA ASP A 66 -12.08 8.61 -15.70
C ASP A 66 -10.65 8.09 -15.53
N GLY A 67 -10.45 6.92 -14.90
CA GLY A 67 -9.13 6.33 -14.69
C GLY A 67 -8.99 5.51 -13.42
N ILE A 68 -7.77 5.46 -12.87
CA ILE A 68 -7.45 4.70 -11.66
C ILE A 68 -7.84 5.51 -10.42
N ASP A 69 -8.70 4.94 -9.58
CA ASP A 69 -9.16 5.54 -8.32
C ASP A 69 -8.58 4.87 -7.06
N GLY A 70 -7.85 3.78 -7.25
CA GLY A 70 -7.12 3.09 -6.19
C GLY A 70 -6.28 1.94 -6.72
N PHE A 71 -5.32 1.48 -5.93
CA PHE A 71 -4.53 0.30 -6.24
C PHE A 71 -3.99 -0.38 -4.98
N ALA A 72 -3.64 -1.64 -5.14
CA ALA A 72 -2.91 -2.43 -4.14
C ALA A 72 -1.65 -3.02 -4.78
N ARG A 73 -0.57 -3.15 -3.99
CA ARG A 73 0.66 -3.85 -4.35
C ARG A 73 0.98 -4.90 -3.30
N VAL A 74 1.15 -6.13 -3.75
CA VAL A 74 1.55 -7.29 -2.95
C VAL A 74 2.95 -7.69 -3.38
N SER A 75 3.88 -7.76 -2.42
CA SER A 75 5.28 -8.11 -2.63
C SER A 75 5.57 -9.47 -2.01
N SER A 76 6.05 -10.41 -2.81
CA SER A 76 6.49 -11.73 -2.36
C SER A 76 7.93 -11.71 -1.84
N GLY A 77 8.32 -12.69 -1.01
CA GLY A 77 9.68 -12.77 -0.47
C GLY A 77 10.04 -11.70 0.57
N LYS A 78 9.07 -10.92 1.05
CA LYS A 78 9.26 -9.87 2.06
C LYS A 78 8.90 -10.39 3.44
N MET A 79 9.91 -10.68 4.25
CA MET A 79 9.69 -11.15 5.63
C MET A 79 9.16 -10.03 6.52
N ALA A 80 8.12 -10.36 7.29
CA ALA A 80 7.61 -9.43 8.30
C ALA A 80 8.67 -9.16 9.39
N PRO A 81 8.80 -7.91 9.85
CA PRO A 81 9.82 -7.52 10.83
C PRO A 81 9.75 -8.31 12.15
N LEU A 82 8.55 -8.78 12.50
CA LEU A 82 8.25 -9.39 13.80
C LEU A 82 7.74 -10.84 13.69
N ASP A 83 7.59 -11.37 12.47
CA ASP A 83 7.22 -12.76 12.22
C ASP A 83 7.86 -13.27 10.91
N PRO A 84 9.03 -13.92 10.96
CA PRO A 84 9.75 -14.34 9.76
C PRO A 84 9.03 -15.41 8.94
N ARG A 85 7.94 -16.02 9.45
CA ARG A 85 7.11 -16.96 8.68
C ARG A 85 6.15 -16.25 7.72
N SER A 86 5.87 -14.97 7.95
CA SER A 86 5.05 -14.14 7.07
C SER A 86 5.95 -13.51 6.01
N THR A 87 5.91 -14.03 4.78
CA THR A 87 6.84 -13.67 3.69
C THR A 87 6.18 -12.91 2.55
N VAL A 88 4.90 -12.53 2.70
CA VAL A 88 4.17 -11.74 1.72
C VAL A 88 3.69 -10.45 2.38
N GLU A 89 4.04 -9.33 1.76
CA GLU A 89 3.68 -7.99 2.23
C GLU A 89 2.57 -7.38 1.36
N LEU A 90 1.53 -6.83 1.98
CA LEU A 90 0.69 -5.82 1.35
C LEU A 90 1.44 -4.48 1.46
N SER A 91 2.30 -4.22 0.48
CA SER A 91 3.24 -3.09 0.51
C SER A 91 2.57 -1.75 0.23
N THR A 92 1.42 -1.78 -0.46
CA THR A 92 0.63 -0.56 -0.74
C THR A 92 -0.85 -0.92 -0.83
N LEU A 93 -1.70 -0.10 -0.23
CA LEU A 93 -3.15 -0.06 -0.45
C LEU A 93 -3.58 1.40 -0.45
N TYR A 94 -3.72 1.99 -1.62
CA TYR A 94 -4.08 3.38 -1.80
C TYR A 94 -5.41 3.52 -2.53
N VAL A 95 -6.25 4.40 -2.00
CA VAL A 95 -7.51 4.83 -2.62
C VAL A 95 -7.55 6.34 -2.54
N GLN A 96 -7.89 7.00 -3.64
CA GLN A 96 -8.04 8.45 -3.63
C GLN A 96 -9.00 8.88 -2.50
N PRO A 97 -8.66 9.90 -1.70
CA PRO A 97 -9.45 10.30 -0.54
C PRO A 97 -10.93 10.58 -0.86
N ARG A 98 -11.21 11.18 -2.02
CA ARG A 98 -12.57 11.49 -2.51
C ARG A 98 -13.41 10.24 -2.82
N HIS A 99 -12.79 9.07 -2.88
CA HIS A 99 -13.43 7.79 -3.15
C HIS A 99 -13.48 6.86 -1.93
N HIS A 100 -13.07 7.32 -0.75
CA HIS A 100 -13.22 6.57 0.48
C HIS A 100 -14.70 6.28 0.79
N GLY A 101 -14.98 5.18 1.51
CA GLY A 101 -16.33 4.77 1.86
C GLY A 101 -17.13 4.09 0.73
N LYS A 102 -16.57 3.98 -0.48
CA LYS A 102 -17.24 3.35 -1.64
C LYS A 102 -16.91 1.86 -1.81
N GLY A 103 -16.21 1.24 -0.85
CA GLY A 103 -15.85 -0.18 -0.87
C GLY A 103 -14.60 -0.51 -1.69
N ILE A 104 -13.94 0.46 -2.35
CA ILE A 104 -12.77 0.24 -3.22
C ILE A 104 -11.63 -0.42 -2.44
N GLY A 105 -11.27 0.13 -1.27
CA GLY A 105 -10.20 -0.41 -0.44
C GLY A 105 -10.45 -1.85 -0.01
N ARG A 106 -11.70 -2.19 0.30
CA ARG A 106 -12.10 -3.56 0.64
C ARG A 106 -11.93 -4.51 -0.54
N ALA A 107 -12.40 -4.13 -1.73
CA ALA A 107 -12.29 -4.96 -2.91
C ALA A 107 -10.82 -5.18 -3.34
N LEU A 108 -9.98 -4.14 -3.27
CA LEU A 108 -8.54 -4.25 -3.51
C LEU A 108 -7.86 -5.17 -2.49
N LEU A 109 -8.24 -5.05 -1.21
CA LEU A 109 -7.71 -5.92 -0.16
C LEU A 109 -8.13 -7.38 -0.39
N GLU A 110 -9.40 -7.66 -0.68
CA GLU A 110 -9.89 -9.01 -0.97
C GLU A 110 -9.15 -9.65 -2.15
N ALA A 111 -8.92 -8.89 -3.23
CA ALA A 111 -8.12 -9.34 -4.38
C ALA A 111 -6.66 -9.61 -3.99
N SER A 112 -6.06 -8.76 -3.14
CA SER A 112 -4.71 -8.95 -2.61
C SER A 112 -4.58 -10.20 -1.75
N LEU A 113 -5.56 -10.46 -0.86
CA LEU A 113 -5.61 -11.67 -0.04
C LEU A 113 -5.78 -12.93 -0.90
N CYS A 114 -6.60 -12.86 -1.95
CA CYS A 114 -6.77 -13.95 -2.91
C CYS A 114 -5.43 -14.28 -3.60
N HIS A 115 -4.72 -13.27 -4.10
CA HIS A 115 -3.40 -13.46 -4.70
C HIS A 115 -2.39 -14.02 -3.69
N ALA A 116 -2.30 -13.43 -2.48
CA ALA A 116 -1.35 -13.88 -1.46
C ALA A 116 -1.51 -15.36 -1.07
N ARG A 117 -2.73 -15.88 -1.06
CA ARG A 117 -2.98 -17.32 -0.84
C ARG A 117 -2.32 -18.21 -1.90
N THR A 118 -2.23 -17.75 -3.15
CA THR A 118 -1.60 -18.53 -4.24
C THR A 118 -0.10 -18.69 -4.07
N THR A 119 0.55 -17.85 -3.26
CA THR A 119 2.00 -17.94 -2.99
C THR A 119 2.37 -19.07 -2.03
N GLY A 120 1.40 -19.67 -1.34
CA GLY A 120 1.63 -20.68 -0.31
C GLY A 120 2.11 -20.10 1.04
N SER A 121 2.18 -18.78 1.20
CA SER A 121 2.48 -18.15 2.49
C SER A 121 1.32 -18.37 3.48
N PRO A 122 1.59 -18.65 4.77
CA PRO A 122 0.54 -18.86 5.77
C PRO A 122 -0.18 -17.56 6.16
N SER A 123 0.35 -16.42 5.74
CA SER A 123 -0.16 -15.10 6.13
C SER A 123 0.33 -14.00 5.21
N ILE A 124 -0.34 -12.85 5.27
CA ILE A 124 0.10 -11.59 4.68
C ILE A 124 0.27 -10.55 5.79
N TRP A 125 1.26 -9.69 5.67
CA TRP A 125 1.51 -8.63 6.63
C TRP A 125 1.56 -7.26 5.96
N LEU A 126 1.44 -6.20 6.75
CA LEU A 126 1.57 -4.82 6.32
C LEU A 126 2.09 -3.94 7.46
N THR A 127 2.55 -2.74 7.13
CA THR A 127 2.75 -1.67 8.09
C THR A 127 1.93 -0.44 7.70
N THR A 128 1.51 0.32 8.71
CA THR A 128 0.87 1.63 8.51
C THR A 128 1.32 2.61 9.59
N ASN A 129 1.33 3.90 9.25
CA ASN A 129 1.67 4.94 10.22
C ASN A 129 0.80 4.80 11.47
N ALA A 130 1.41 4.82 12.66
CA ALA A 130 0.74 4.61 13.95
C ALA A 130 -0.31 5.71 14.28
N GLU A 131 -0.25 6.87 13.60
CA GLU A 131 -1.24 7.94 13.71
C GLU A 131 -2.37 7.83 12.69
N ASN A 132 -2.29 6.90 11.71
CA ASN A 132 -3.33 6.71 10.71
C ASN A 132 -4.46 5.85 11.25
N MET A 133 -5.27 6.43 12.15
CA MET A 133 -6.37 5.75 12.83
C MET A 133 -7.42 5.19 11.85
N GLN A 134 -7.60 5.84 10.69
CA GLN A 134 -8.52 5.38 9.66
C GLN A 134 -8.04 4.06 9.06
N ALA A 135 -6.77 3.96 8.65
CA ALA A 135 -6.19 2.74 8.10
C ALA A 135 -6.15 1.62 9.16
N ILE A 136 -5.75 1.95 10.40
CA ILE A 136 -5.72 0.99 11.53
C ILE A 136 -7.11 0.40 11.77
N GLY A 137 -8.14 1.25 11.84
CA GLY A 137 -9.54 0.81 12.02
C GLY A 137 -10.00 -0.06 10.85
N PHE A 138 -9.65 0.31 9.62
CA PHE A 138 -9.96 -0.47 8.43
C PHE A 138 -9.34 -1.86 8.49
N TYR A 139 -8.02 -1.99 8.69
CA TYR A 139 -7.36 -3.29 8.71
C TYR A 139 -7.87 -4.20 9.83
N ARG A 140 -8.09 -3.65 11.03
CA ARG A 140 -8.70 -4.41 12.14
C ARG A 140 -10.10 -4.93 11.79
N SER A 141 -10.93 -4.12 11.15
CA SER A 141 -12.28 -4.53 10.71
C SER A 141 -12.26 -5.62 9.63
N GLN A 142 -11.13 -5.76 8.92
CA GLN A 142 -10.91 -6.81 7.93
C GLN A 142 -10.20 -8.05 8.50
N GLY A 143 -10.01 -8.14 9.82
CA GLY A 143 -9.45 -9.31 10.50
C GLY A 143 -7.93 -9.32 10.63
N PHE A 144 -7.26 -8.20 10.36
CA PHE A 144 -5.83 -8.08 10.65
C PHE A 144 -5.58 -7.88 12.13
N GLU A 145 -4.59 -8.60 12.65
CA GLU A 145 -4.11 -8.49 14.01
C GLU A 145 -2.83 -7.67 14.07
N ARG A 146 -2.72 -6.77 15.05
CA ARG A 146 -1.49 -6.01 15.30
C ARG A 146 -0.45 -6.94 15.91
N ILE A 147 0.73 -7.01 15.29
CA ILE A 147 1.84 -7.86 15.75
C ILE A 147 2.98 -7.05 16.38
N GLY A 148 2.93 -5.75 16.34
CA GLY A 148 3.90 -4.87 17.00
C GLY A 148 4.09 -3.53 16.32
N THR A 149 5.20 -2.86 16.64
CA THR A 149 5.58 -1.56 16.08
C THR A 149 6.94 -1.65 15.40
N THR A 150 7.09 -0.97 14.29
CA THR A 150 8.34 -0.79 13.57
C THR A 150 8.58 0.70 13.27
N GLN A 151 9.67 1.03 12.59
CA GLN A 151 10.02 2.40 12.27
C GLN A 151 10.09 2.59 10.75
N PHE A 152 9.38 3.59 10.27
CA PHE A 152 9.52 4.11 8.92
C PHE A 152 10.50 5.29 8.95
N ARG A 153 11.51 5.27 8.07
CA ARG A 153 12.56 6.29 8.05
C ARG A 153 12.53 7.11 6.77
N ILE A 154 12.69 8.43 6.94
CA ILE A 154 12.96 9.37 5.85
C ILE A 154 14.19 10.16 6.25
N GLY A 155 15.32 9.93 5.57
CA GLY A 155 16.61 10.52 5.97
C GLY A 155 16.98 10.12 7.41
N ASP A 156 17.20 11.10 8.26
CA ASP A 156 17.49 10.96 9.69
C ASP A 156 16.24 10.95 10.60
N GLN A 157 15.06 11.18 10.03
CA GLN A 157 13.79 11.16 10.78
C GLN A 157 13.16 9.77 10.78
N SER A 158 12.51 9.43 11.91
CA SER A 158 11.91 8.12 12.15
C SER A 158 10.46 8.29 12.60
N TYR A 159 9.56 7.54 11.98
CA TYR A 159 8.11 7.60 12.23
C TYR A 159 7.61 6.23 12.67
N PRO A 160 6.89 6.13 13.79
CA PRO A 160 6.37 4.84 14.26
C PRO A 160 5.31 4.31 13.29
N ASN A 161 5.46 3.06 12.90
CA ASN A 161 4.47 2.30 12.14
C ASN A 161 4.00 1.09 12.95
N ASP A 162 2.70 0.84 12.95
CA ASP A 162 2.15 -0.40 13.45
C ASP A 162 2.22 -1.49 12.37
N ALA A 163 2.67 -2.68 12.77
CA ALA A 163 2.70 -3.85 11.93
C ALA A 163 1.48 -4.74 12.20
N PHE A 164 0.85 -5.19 11.14
CA PHE A 164 -0.34 -6.03 11.16
C PHE A 164 -0.13 -7.30 10.33
N ARG A 165 -0.83 -8.37 10.71
CA ARG A 165 -0.83 -9.64 9.99
C ARG A 165 -2.25 -10.17 9.86
N TYR A 166 -2.54 -10.78 8.71
CA TYR A 166 -3.73 -11.60 8.47
C TYR A 166 -3.28 -13.04 8.20
N SER A 167 -3.81 -13.99 8.96
CA SER A 167 -3.54 -15.43 8.79
C SER A 167 -4.60 -16.06 7.88
N PHE A 168 -4.18 -16.96 6.99
CA PHE A 168 -5.06 -17.62 6.02
C PHE A 168 -5.70 -18.89 6.60
#